data_929c73c5d5bec2954ad6869c01b16da0
#
_entry.id   929c73c5d5bec2954ad6869c01b16da0
#
_cell.length_a   1.000
_cell.length_b   1.000
_cell.length_c   1.000
_cell.angle_alpha   90.00
_cell.angle_beta   90.00
_cell.angle_gamma   90.00
#
_symmetry.space_group_name_H-M   'P 1'
#
loop_
_entity.id
_entity.type
_entity.pdbx_description
1 polymer ?
#
loop_
_entity_poly.entity_id
_entity_poly.type
_entity_poly.pdbx_seq_one_letter_code
_entity_poly.pdbx_strand_id
1 'polypeptide(L)' 'RHVADAEANPMARLQDQRMREALVEAIKNLPEREQYVMSMYYEHDMNLKEIAAVLGVTESRICQLHSQSIARLRAKLREH' A
#
# COMPACT_ATOMS: atom_id res chain seq x y z
N ARG A 1 16.56 -6.32 -0.58
CA ARG A 1 16.12 -5.46 0.51
C ARG A 1 17.23 -5.24 1.52
N HIS A 2 17.50 -3.98 1.86
CA HIS A 2 18.65 -3.63 2.70
C HIS A 2 18.19 -3.09 4.03
N VAL A 3 17.72 -3.98 4.86
CA VAL A 3 17.25 -3.61 6.19
C VAL A 3 18.38 -3.12 7.06
N ALA A 4 19.56 -3.70 6.88
CA ALA A 4 20.71 -3.32 7.70
C ALA A 4 21.09 -1.85 7.55
N ASP A 5 20.97 -1.32 6.33
CA ASP A 5 21.30 0.09 6.10
C ASP A 5 20.35 1.01 6.84
N ALA A 6 19.07 0.68 6.86
CA ALA A 6 18.09 1.46 7.59
C ALA A 6 18.34 1.41 9.09
N GLU A 7 18.77 0.26 9.59
CA GLU A 7 19.06 0.11 11.01
C GLU A 7 20.30 0.89 11.43
N ALA A 8 21.25 1.04 10.52
CA ALA A 8 22.51 1.72 10.82
C ALA A 8 22.36 3.23 10.89
N ASN A 9 21.26 3.78 10.35
CA ASN A 9 21.08 5.23 10.29
C ASN A 9 19.79 5.63 11.01
N PRO A 10 19.91 6.21 12.24
CA PRO A 10 18.71 6.60 13.00
C PRO A 10 17.81 7.59 12.27
N MET A 11 18.40 8.50 11.49
CA MET A 11 17.61 9.47 10.75
C MET A 11 16.77 8.79 9.66
N ALA A 12 17.39 7.84 8.95
CA ALA A 12 16.68 7.08 7.92
C ALA A 12 15.57 6.26 8.54
N ARG A 13 15.80 5.66 9.71
CA ARG A 13 14.77 4.89 10.40
C ARG A 13 13.57 5.77 10.78
N LEU A 14 13.86 6.97 11.26
CA LEU A 14 12.79 7.89 11.63
C LEU A 14 11.98 8.31 10.41
N GLN A 15 12.65 8.58 9.30
CA GLN A 15 11.95 8.93 8.06
C GLN A 15 11.12 7.77 7.54
N ASP A 16 11.65 6.55 7.62
CA ASP A 16 10.92 5.35 7.22
C ASP A 16 9.67 5.16 8.07
N GLN A 17 9.79 5.40 9.36
CA GLN A 17 8.66 5.25 10.28
C GLN A 17 7.59 6.29 9.97
N ARG A 18 7.98 7.53 9.74
CA ARG A 18 7.03 8.58 9.40
C ARG A 18 6.33 8.29 8.07
N MET A 19 7.11 7.81 7.09
CA MET A 19 6.54 7.46 5.80
C MET A 19 5.56 6.31 5.93
N ARG A 20 5.90 5.32 6.75
CA ARG A 20 5.02 4.19 6.99
C ARG A 20 3.72 4.64 7.65
N GLU A 21 3.81 5.53 8.64
CA GLU A 21 2.63 6.05 9.31
C GLU A 21 1.76 6.84 8.34
N ALA A 22 2.40 7.66 7.50
CA ALA A 22 1.67 8.42 6.50
C ALA A 22 0.99 7.50 5.50
N LEU A 23 1.66 6.42 5.12
CA LEU A 23 1.10 5.44 4.20
C LEU A 23 -0.11 4.74 4.80
N VAL A 24 -0.01 4.30 6.05
CA VAL A 24 -1.12 3.65 6.74
C VAL A 24 -2.31 4.59 6.82
N GLU A 25 -2.06 5.83 7.18
CA GLU A 25 -3.12 6.83 7.29
C GLU A 25 -3.77 7.08 5.93
N ALA A 26 -2.95 7.16 4.87
CA ALA A 26 -3.47 7.36 3.53
C ALA A 26 -4.32 6.18 3.08
N ILE A 27 -3.91 4.96 3.43
CA ILE A 27 -4.68 3.76 3.09
C ILE A 27 -6.03 3.78 3.78
N LYS A 28 -6.08 4.23 5.03
CA LYS A 28 -7.34 4.31 5.78
C LYS A 28 -8.36 5.25 5.14
N ASN A 29 -7.88 6.19 4.36
CA ASN A 29 -8.75 7.17 3.69
C ASN A 29 -9.15 6.74 2.29
N LEU A 30 -8.72 5.56 1.84
CA LEU A 30 -9.11 5.05 0.53
C LEU A 30 -10.53 4.49 0.58
N PRO A 31 -11.22 4.42 -0.57
CA PRO A 31 -12.49 3.69 -0.62
C PRO A 31 -12.30 2.25 -0.13
N GLU A 32 -13.35 1.69 0.44
CA GLU A 32 -13.28 0.40 1.11
C GLU A 32 -12.67 -0.70 0.25
N ARG A 33 -13.09 -0.78 -1.02
CA ARG A 33 -12.55 -1.81 -1.91
C ARG A 33 -11.06 -1.65 -2.15
N GLU A 34 -10.61 -0.41 -2.27
CA GLU A 34 -9.19 -0.14 -2.45
C GLU A 34 -8.41 -0.49 -1.19
N GLN A 35 -8.99 -0.23 -0.01
CA GLN A 35 -8.37 -0.63 1.23
C GLN A 35 -8.16 -2.15 1.29
N TYR A 36 -9.17 -2.91 0.91
CA TYR A 36 -9.06 -4.38 0.89
C TYR A 36 -7.95 -4.83 -0.06
N VAL A 37 -7.92 -4.27 -1.26
CA VAL A 37 -6.89 -4.63 -2.23
C VAL A 37 -5.49 -4.36 -1.69
N MET A 38 -5.28 -3.17 -1.14
CA MET A 38 -3.97 -2.79 -0.63
C MET A 38 -3.57 -3.64 0.58
N SER A 39 -4.51 -3.91 1.47
CA SER A 39 -4.24 -4.73 2.64
C SER A 39 -3.85 -6.15 2.23
N MET A 40 -4.62 -6.76 1.34
CA MET A 40 -4.33 -8.11 0.89
C MET A 40 -2.99 -8.19 0.17
N TYR A 41 -2.69 -7.19 -0.62
CA TYR A 41 -1.48 -7.16 -1.41
C TYR A 41 -0.23 -6.98 -0.53
N TYR A 42 -0.28 -6.03 0.40
CA TYR A 42 0.90 -5.64 1.16
C TYR A 42 1.01 -6.32 2.53
N GLU A 43 -0.10 -6.62 3.18
CA GLU A 43 -0.07 -7.26 4.50
C GLU A 43 -0.14 -8.77 4.41
N HIS A 44 -0.88 -9.29 3.44
CA HIS A 44 -1.10 -10.74 3.33
C HIS A 44 -0.33 -11.36 2.17
N ASP A 45 0.50 -10.59 1.50
CA ASP A 45 1.37 -11.07 0.42
C ASP A 45 0.61 -11.81 -0.69
N MET A 46 -0.63 -11.41 -0.95
CA MET A 46 -1.42 -12.01 -2.01
C MET A 46 -1.11 -11.35 -3.35
N ASN A 47 -1.15 -12.13 -4.42
CA ASN A 47 -1.02 -11.54 -5.75
C ASN A 47 -2.39 -11.06 -6.24
N LEU A 48 -2.40 -10.30 -7.34
CA LEU A 48 -3.63 -9.68 -7.81
C LEU A 48 -4.67 -10.72 -8.22
N LYS A 49 -4.22 -11.85 -8.73
CA LYS A 49 -5.13 -12.93 -9.13
C LYS A 49 -5.83 -13.53 -7.92
N GLU A 50 -5.08 -13.74 -6.84
CA GLU A 50 -5.65 -14.26 -5.59
C GLU A 50 -6.64 -13.30 -4.98
N ILE A 51 -6.32 -12.02 -5.00
CA ILE A 51 -7.22 -10.97 -4.49
C ILE A 51 -8.51 -10.97 -5.30
N ALA A 52 -8.39 -11.08 -6.62
CA ALA A 52 -9.57 -11.13 -7.49
C ALA A 52 -10.49 -12.28 -7.11
N ALA A 53 -9.90 -13.45 -6.84
CA ALA A 53 -10.67 -14.62 -6.46
C ALA A 53 -11.39 -14.40 -5.12
N VAL A 54 -10.70 -13.81 -4.15
CA VAL A 54 -11.29 -13.55 -2.84
C VAL A 54 -12.45 -12.58 -2.93
N LEU A 55 -12.28 -11.50 -3.71
CA LEU A 55 -13.29 -10.46 -3.81
C LEU A 55 -14.38 -10.76 -4.84
N GLY A 56 -14.21 -11.83 -5.61
CA GLY A 56 -15.22 -12.23 -6.59
C GLY A 56 -15.28 -11.30 -7.79
N VAL A 57 -14.15 -10.74 -8.20
CA VAL A 57 -14.07 -9.84 -9.36
C VAL A 57 -12.98 -10.33 -10.29
N THR A 58 -12.86 -9.69 -11.45
CA THR A 58 -11.83 -10.06 -12.40
C THR A 58 -10.46 -9.53 -11.98
N GLU A 59 -9.42 -10.18 -12.48
CA GLU A 59 -8.06 -9.70 -12.25
C GLU A 59 -7.85 -8.31 -12.86
N SER A 60 -8.46 -8.06 -14.01
CA SER A 60 -8.40 -6.73 -14.64
C SER A 60 -8.98 -5.66 -13.72
N ARG A 61 -10.09 -5.98 -13.05
CA ARG A 61 -10.69 -5.03 -12.12
C ARG A 61 -9.77 -4.75 -10.94
N ILE A 62 -9.11 -5.80 -10.43
CA ILE A 62 -8.17 -5.63 -9.33
C ILE A 62 -6.97 -4.79 -9.77
N CYS A 63 -6.48 -4.99 -10.99
CA CYS A 63 -5.41 -4.16 -11.53
C CYS A 63 -5.81 -2.69 -11.57
N GLN A 64 -7.05 -2.40 -11.98
CA GLN A 64 -7.56 -1.03 -11.99
C GLN A 64 -7.61 -0.45 -10.59
N LEU A 65 -8.16 -1.21 -9.65
CA LEU A 65 -8.26 -0.78 -8.26
C LEU A 65 -6.89 -0.53 -7.66
N HIS A 66 -5.95 -1.42 -7.94
CA HIS A 66 -4.58 -1.27 -7.45
C HIS A 66 -3.94 0.00 -8.01
N SER A 67 -4.06 0.22 -9.31
CA SER A 67 -3.49 1.41 -9.95
C SER A 67 -4.11 2.69 -9.40
N GLN A 68 -5.44 2.71 -9.23
CA GLN A 68 -6.12 3.86 -8.66
C GLN A 68 -5.67 4.12 -7.23
N SER A 69 -5.51 3.05 -6.46
CA SER A 69 -5.04 3.17 -5.07
C SER A 69 -3.65 3.78 -5.02
N ILE A 70 -2.75 3.30 -5.86
CA ILE A 70 -1.38 3.82 -5.93
C ILE A 70 -1.40 5.30 -6.28
N ALA A 71 -2.22 5.70 -7.25
CA ALA A 71 -2.32 7.09 -7.66
C ALA A 71 -2.81 7.97 -6.50
N ARG A 72 -3.84 7.50 -5.78
CA ARG A 72 -4.37 8.24 -4.63
C ARG A 72 -3.35 8.34 -3.51
N LEU A 73 -2.62 7.26 -3.26
CA LEU A 73 -1.59 7.25 -2.22
C LEU A 73 -0.46 8.22 -2.56
N ARG A 74 -0.05 8.26 -3.82
CA ARG A 74 0.99 9.19 -4.25
C ARG A 74 0.55 10.63 -4.05
N ALA A 75 -0.70 10.93 -4.39
CA ALA A 75 -1.23 12.28 -4.22
C ALA A 75 -1.26 12.67 -2.74
N LYS A 76 -1.70 11.76 -1.88
CA LYS A 76 -1.75 12.00 -0.44
C LYS A 76 -0.35 12.19 0.16
N LEU A 77 0.58 11.33 -0.20
CA LEU A 77 1.94 11.40 0.34
C LEU A 77 2.67 12.65 -0.13
N ARG A 78 2.30 13.14 -1.31
CA ARG A 78 2.90 14.35 -1.84
C ARG A 78 2.51 15.59 -1.03
N GLU A 79 1.38 15.53 -0.33
CA GLU A 79 0.91 16.62 0.52
C GLU A 79 1.66 16.69 1.85
N HIS A 80 2.36 15.63 2.19
CA HIS A 80 3.17 15.61 3.40
C HIS A 80 4.57 16.10 3.12
#